data_b88413825275a6fe4b5e5cd26f54a8ea
#
_entry.id   b88413825275a6fe4b5e5cd26f54a8ea
#
_cell.length_a   1.000
_cell.length_b   1.000
_cell.length_c   1.000
_cell.angle_alpha   90.00
_cell.angle_beta   90.00
_cell.angle_gamma   90.00
#
_symmetry.space_group_name_H-M   'P 1'
#
loop_
_entity.id
_entity.type
_entity.pdbx_description
1 polymer ?
#
loop_
_entity_poly.entity_id
_entity_poly.type
_entity_poly.pdbx_seq_one_letter_code
_entity_poly.pdbx_strand_id
1 'polypeptide(L)'
;MAERLADRAPWEFAERVMSRLEAPVSPDKVDEETGEFVPGKKMWERGMRLAPAQEEVFRCDARFKLDAGGVRSGKSLRGALELLVDILWRVGERGIKTDLWGVVAIDYKQSRETIRHLSRMLGQLAIPHNVNMPENQSSRVTFPAWPEMEVVTLSASDESKIAGRPYRGIVITEANQCRLLAWEQSRMRVSETRGWVYMEGTFEVQTKGPWYAQKWEEWQKPGAMGVSFSTPTWENTILFPGGRDDPEIRSVERDLDPLVFLEKYGGRPSKRSDSTMRYADERIHVAHRYAGLRQSYDPERPVVLFSDPGTAHAYAVLAVQFWAGEKLDEPLWYGREHQLNVCWVIDAVYRWGRTAQEIVQECAAKPWAAQTQTVVMDVAARQRRAEGAPVVEQWAEHWRKETGQRIDVITQPVPLAAGYDIHRRALLNSVPEDIAQERWNRDGRLRDFTDPGGPRLMFSPEAAAPLFGGMVDGVHYAGEYNLHRNKKAPDGSVISDEPVDRDNDAIKALNYGLYWWFGAAGAKNSWGGAMESEWELVVR
;
A
#
# COMPACT_ATOMS: atom_id res chain seq x y z
N MET A 1 -5.93 -1.38 -32.50
CA MET A 1 -7.15 -0.80 -31.89
C MET A 1 -7.84 -1.89 -31.10
N ALA A 2 -8.28 -1.59 -29.88
CA ALA A 2 -9.07 -2.53 -29.11
C ALA A 2 -10.33 -2.95 -29.88
N GLU A 3 -10.78 -4.19 -29.69
CA GLU A 3 -12.00 -4.69 -30.34
C GLU A 3 -13.21 -3.92 -29.83
N ARG A 4 -13.96 -3.27 -30.75
CA ARG A 4 -15.13 -2.50 -30.38
C ARG A 4 -16.37 -3.40 -30.27
N LEU A 5 -17.25 -3.04 -29.36
CA LEU A 5 -18.55 -3.69 -29.23
C LEU A 5 -19.51 -3.10 -30.27
N ALA A 6 -19.76 -3.87 -31.32
CA ALA A 6 -20.54 -3.40 -32.48
C ALA A 6 -22.00 -2.99 -32.17
N ASP A 7 -22.57 -3.51 -31.08
CA ASP A 7 -23.96 -3.28 -30.68
C ASP A 7 -24.01 -2.75 -29.22
N ARG A 8 -23.20 -1.73 -28.93
CA ARG A 8 -23.23 -1.01 -27.66
C ARG A 8 -24.31 0.08 -27.67
N ALA A 9 -24.92 0.28 -26.51
CA ALA A 9 -25.80 1.43 -26.31
C ALA A 9 -25.03 2.75 -26.51
N PRO A 10 -25.56 3.69 -27.33
CA PRO A 10 -24.96 5.02 -27.44
C PRO A 10 -24.96 5.76 -26.10
N TRP A 11 -24.04 6.70 -25.94
CA TRP A 11 -23.93 7.49 -24.71
C TRP A 11 -25.22 8.26 -24.38
N GLU A 12 -25.85 8.84 -25.37
CA GLU A 12 -27.12 9.59 -25.24
C GLU A 12 -28.27 8.71 -24.70
N PHE A 13 -28.24 7.41 -24.99
CA PHE A 13 -29.18 6.47 -24.40
C PHE A 13 -28.88 6.25 -22.93
N ALA A 14 -27.60 6.05 -22.59
CA ALA A 14 -27.15 5.87 -21.23
C ALA A 14 -27.47 7.12 -20.37
N GLU A 15 -27.25 8.32 -20.88
CA GLU A 15 -27.61 9.58 -20.21
C GLU A 15 -29.09 9.67 -19.90
N ARG A 16 -29.96 9.30 -20.86
CA ARG A 16 -31.41 9.25 -20.62
C ARG A 16 -31.80 8.26 -19.53
N VAL A 17 -31.09 7.12 -19.44
CA VAL A 17 -31.32 6.15 -18.36
C VAL A 17 -30.87 6.75 -17.03
N MET A 18 -29.65 7.27 -16.96
CA MET A 18 -29.07 7.86 -15.74
C MET A 18 -29.86 9.06 -15.24
N SER A 19 -30.40 9.89 -16.12
CA SER A 19 -31.23 11.06 -15.71
C SER A 19 -32.48 10.67 -14.91
N ARG A 20 -32.93 9.42 -14.99
CA ARG A 20 -34.09 8.89 -14.27
C ARG A 20 -33.72 8.16 -12.97
N LEU A 21 -32.44 7.91 -12.76
CA LEU A 21 -31.96 7.23 -11.55
C LEU A 21 -31.71 8.24 -10.43
N GLU A 22 -31.89 7.79 -9.20
CA GLU A 22 -31.47 8.52 -8.02
C GLU A 22 -30.10 8.04 -7.56
N ALA A 23 -29.20 8.95 -7.24
CA ALA A 23 -27.89 8.66 -6.75
C ALA A 23 -27.65 9.34 -5.40
N PRO A 24 -26.82 8.76 -4.53
CA PRO A 24 -26.40 9.46 -3.33
C PRO A 24 -25.57 10.68 -3.74
N VAL A 25 -25.93 11.83 -3.18
CA VAL A 25 -25.11 13.04 -3.27
C VAL A 25 -24.24 13.08 -2.03
N SER A 26 -23.00 13.54 -2.18
CA SER A 26 -22.14 13.71 -1.01
C SER A 26 -22.84 14.55 0.04
N PRO A 27 -22.89 14.10 1.29
CA PRO A 27 -23.41 14.90 2.38
C PRO A 27 -22.49 16.06 2.74
N ASP A 28 -21.23 15.99 2.32
CA ASP A 28 -20.19 16.89 2.75
C ASP A 28 -19.92 17.93 1.66
N LYS A 29 -19.81 19.18 2.06
CA LYS A 29 -19.46 20.30 1.19
C LYS A 29 -18.15 20.89 1.66
N VAL A 30 -17.36 21.37 0.74
CA VAL A 30 -16.26 22.27 1.05
C VAL A 30 -16.86 23.69 1.02
N ASP A 31 -16.75 24.41 2.11
CA ASP A 31 -17.14 25.82 2.15
C ASP A 31 -16.23 26.62 1.18
N GLU A 32 -16.84 27.30 0.23
CA GLU A 32 -16.10 27.99 -0.84
C GLU A 32 -15.28 29.20 -0.34
N GLU A 33 -15.65 29.78 0.82
CA GLU A 33 -14.97 30.93 1.40
C GLU A 33 -13.84 30.51 2.35
N THR A 34 -14.07 29.48 3.16
CA THR A 34 -13.12 29.07 4.21
C THR A 34 -12.27 27.86 3.80
N GLY A 35 -12.68 27.09 2.81
CA GLY A 35 -12.06 25.81 2.46
C GLY A 35 -12.31 24.70 3.48
N GLU A 36 -13.16 24.94 4.48
CA GLU A 36 -13.47 23.98 5.53
C GLU A 36 -14.51 22.95 5.11
N PHE A 37 -14.38 21.78 5.69
CA PHE A 37 -15.26 20.66 5.44
C PHE A 37 -16.54 20.78 6.27
N VAL A 38 -17.69 20.92 5.64
CA VAL A 38 -18.99 21.03 6.30
C VAL A 38 -19.75 19.71 6.14
N PRO A 39 -19.88 18.90 7.21
CA PRO A 39 -20.61 17.64 7.14
C PRO A 39 -22.10 17.87 6.87
N GLY A 40 -22.66 17.14 5.91
CA GLY A 40 -24.06 17.23 5.50
C GLY A 40 -24.87 15.94 5.74
N LYS A 41 -26.18 15.99 5.55
CA LYS A 41 -27.02 14.79 5.58
C LYS A 41 -26.99 14.09 4.22
N LYS A 42 -26.82 12.75 4.21
CA LYS A 42 -26.98 11.93 3.00
C LYS A 42 -28.32 12.24 2.33
N MET A 43 -28.23 12.78 1.13
CA MET A 43 -29.40 13.06 0.28
C MET A 43 -29.34 12.21 -0.97
N TRP A 44 -30.51 11.88 -1.52
CA TRP A 44 -30.63 11.22 -2.81
C TRP A 44 -31.22 12.22 -3.77
N GLU A 45 -30.51 12.48 -4.86
CA GLU A 45 -30.97 13.37 -5.91
C GLU A 45 -31.26 12.61 -7.19
N ARG A 46 -32.27 13.07 -7.92
CA ARG A 46 -32.60 12.53 -9.22
C ARG A 46 -31.60 13.01 -10.26
N GLY A 47 -31.17 12.10 -11.14
CA GLY A 47 -30.15 12.37 -12.12
C GLY A 47 -28.80 11.86 -11.65
N MET A 48 -28.54 10.55 -11.80
CA MET A 48 -27.24 9.96 -11.52
C MET A 48 -26.18 10.62 -12.40
N ARG A 49 -25.11 11.10 -11.76
CA ARG A 49 -23.92 11.61 -12.44
C ARG A 49 -22.75 10.67 -12.15
N LEU A 50 -21.90 10.53 -13.12
CA LEU A 50 -20.62 9.85 -12.97
C LEU A 50 -19.53 10.90 -12.78
N ALA A 51 -18.56 10.63 -11.91
CA ALA A 51 -17.35 11.44 -11.86
C ALA A 51 -16.54 11.30 -13.17
N PRO A 52 -15.70 12.27 -13.55
CA PRO A 52 -15.04 12.25 -14.87
C PRO A 52 -14.35 10.94 -15.23
N ALA A 53 -13.56 10.38 -14.32
CA ALA A 53 -12.90 9.08 -14.56
C ALA A 53 -13.89 7.92 -14.69
N GLN A 54 -15.00 7.96 -13.96
CA GLN A 54 -16.06 6.95 -14.08
C GLN A 54 -16.78 7.06 -15.43
N GLU A 55 -17.00 8.28 -15.90
CA GLU A 55 -17.63 8.55 -17.20
C GLU A 55 -16.74 8.09 -18.34
N GLU A 56 -15.43 8.31 -18.28
CA GLU A 56 -14.47 7.85 -19.27
C GLU A 56 -14.54 6.33 -19.46
N VAL A 57 -14.52 5.57 -18.35
CA VAL A 57 -14.66 4.10 -18.39
C VAL A 57 -15.99 3.70 -19.04
N PHE A 58 -17.06 4.37 -18.65
CA PHE A 58 -18.41 4.03 -19.14
C PHE A 58 -18.59 4.39 -20.61
N ARG A 59 -18.07 5.52 -21.08
CA ARG A 59 -18.13 5.93 -22.50
C ARG A 59 -17.31 5.06 -23.44
N CYS A 60 -16.29 4.39 -22.94
CA CYS A 60 -15.44 3.54 -23.76
C CYS A 60 -16.24 2.42 -24.43
N ASP A 61 -16.17 2.32 -25.76
CA ASP A 61 -16.86 1.32 -26.58
C ASP A 61 -16.08 0.00 -26.76
N ALA A 62 -14.96 -0.16 -26.06
CA ALA A 62 -14.19 -1.39 -26.09
C ALA A 62 -15.03 -2.57 -25.58
N ARG A 63 -14.91 -3.70 -26.28
CA ARG A 63 -15.56 -4.96 -25.91
C ARG A 63 -15.08 -5.52 -24.59
N PHE A 64 -13.79 -5.31 -24.28
CA PHE A 64 -13.16 -5.76 -23.06
C PHE A 64 -12.59 -4.56 -22.31
N LYS A 65 -13.06 -4.37 -21.09
CA LYS A 65 -12.63 -3.27 -20.22
C LYS A 65 -12.11 -3.80 -18.89
N LEU A 66 -11.02 -3.21 -18.41
CA LEU A 66 -10.47 -3.43 -17.08
C LEU A 66 -10.43 -2.10 -16.33
N ASP A 67 -11.23 -1.99 -15.29
CA ASP A 67 -11.33 -0.83 -14.42
C ASP A 67 -10.59 -1.09 -13.11
N ALA A 68 -9.34 -0.66 -13.04
CA ALA A 68 -8.58 -0.70 -11.82
C ALA A 68 -8.93 0.54 -10.97
N GLY A 69 -9.86 0.36 -10.07
CA GLY A 69 -10.34 1.47 -9.24
C GLY A 69 -9.87 1.39 -7.80
N GLY A 70 -9.66 2.55 -7.19
CA GLY A 70 -9.42 2.64 -5.76
C GLY A 70 -10.63 2.19 -4.93
N VAL A 71 -10.42 1.98 -3.64
CA VAL A 71 -11.50 1.70 -2.68
C VAL A 71 -12.51 2.85 -2.73
N ARG A 72 -13.82 2.53 -2.79
CA ARG A 72 -14.89 3.54 -2.90
C ARG A 72 -14.89 4.39 -4.19
N SER A 73 -14.18 4.01 -5.24
CA SER A 73 -14.24 4.69 -6.55
C SER A 73 -15.53 4.44 -7.33
N GLY A 74 -16.45 3.59 -6.83
CA GLY A 74 -17.75 3.31 -7.45
C GLY A 74 -17.73 2.20 -8.51
N LYS A 75 -16.71 1.35 -8.53
CA LYS A 75 -16.55 0.25 -9.49
C LYS A 75 -17.77 -0.66 -9.64
N SER A 76 -18.26 -1.22 -8.55
CA SER A 76 -19.38 -2.18 -8.58
C SER A 76 -20.71 -1.52 -9.01
N LEU A 77 -20.87 -0.21 -8.73
CA LEU A 77 -21.98 0.57 -9.25
C LEU A 77 -21.90 0.71 -10.79
N ARG A 78 -20.67 0.97 -11.31
CA ARG A 78 -20.45 1.01 -12.78
C ARG A 78 -20.73 -0.33 -13.45
N GLY A 79 -20.25 -1.44 -12.85
CA GLY A 79 -20.57 -2.78 -13.35
C GLY A 79 -22.07 -3.05 -13.44
N ALA A 80 -22.83 -2.64 -12.42
CA ALA A 80 -24.28 -2.75 -12.43
C ALA A 80 -24.93 -1.81 -13.47
N LEU A 81 -24.37 -0.62 -13.68
CA LEU A 81 -24.86 0.32 -14.70
C LEU A 81 -24.59 -0.19 -16.14
N GLU A 82 -23.45 -0.81 -16.39
CA GLU A 82 -23.16 -1.50 -17.68
C GLU A 82 -24.23 -2.56 -17.99
N LEU A 83 -24.56 -3.39 -16.98
CA LEU A 83 -25.63 -4.38 -17.12
C LEU A 83 -26.97 -3.73 -17.40
N LEU A 84 -27.37 -2.74 -16.60
CA LEU A 84 -28.66 -2.06 -16.74
C LEU A 84 -28.83 -1.45 -18.13
N VAL A 85 -27.84 -0.68 -18.59
CA VAL A 85 -27.91 0.03 -19.86
C VAL A 85 -27.94 -0.95 -21.04
N ASP A 86 -27.13 -2.02 -21.00
CA ASP A 86 -27.14 -3.03 -22.04
C ASP A 86 -28.48 -3.81 -22.07
N ILE A 87 -29.03 -4.19 -20.92
CA ILE A 87 -30.36 -4.83 -20.82
C ILE A 87 -31.43 -3.95 -21.47
N LEU A 88 -31.49 -2.67 -21.10
CA LEU A 88 -32.51 -1.76 -21.60
C LEU A 88 -32.35 -1.45 -23.10
N TRP A 89 -31.10 -1.33 -23.56
CA TRP A 89 -30.78 -1.16 -24.96
C TRP A 89 -31.22 -2.37 -25.78
N ARG A 90 -30.93 -3.58 -25.32
CA ARG A 90 -31.30 -4.82 -25.99
C ARG A 90 -32.81 -4.98 -26.12
N VAL A 91 -33.53 -4.73 -25.04
CA VAL A 91 -35.01 -4.85 -25.05
C VAL A 91 -35.67 -3.70 -25.78
N GLY A 92 -35.33 -2.45 -25.44
CA GLY A 92 -36.04 -1.26 -25.91
C GLY A 92 -35.76 -0.93 -27.36
N GLU A 93 -34.50 -0.95 -27.76
CA GLU A 93 -34.11 -0.49 -29.10
C GLU A 93 -33.85 -1.65 -30.09
N ARG A 94 -33.46 -2.82 -29.57
CA ARG A 94 -33.19 -4.00 -30.42
C ARG A 94 -34.29 -5.05 -30.43
N GLY A 95 -35.22 -4.98 -29.49
CA GLY A 95 -36.31 -5.95 -29.36
C GLY A 95 -35.88 -7.36 -28.98
N ILE A 96 -34.61 -7.52 -28.48
CA ILE A 96 -34.04 -8.81 -28.09
C ILE A 96 -34.39 -9.11 -26.63
N LYS A 97 -34.99 -10.26 -26.38
CA LYS A 97 -35.55 -10.65 -25.07
C LYS A 97 -35.07 -12.02 -24.61
N THR A 98 -33.93 -12.48 -25.11
CA THR A 98 -33.39 -13.83 -24.85
C THR A 98 -31.95 -13.83 -24.30
N ASP A 99 -31.39 -12.66 -24.06
CA ASP A 99 -30.00 -12.52 -23.64
C ASP A 99 -29.80 -12.85 -22.16
N LEU A 100 -28.61 -13.32 -21.86
CA LEU A 100 -28.16 -13.66 -20.51
C LEU A 100 -26.97 -12.82 -20.12
N TRP A 101 -26.87 -12.43 -18.84
CA TRP A 101 -25.73 -11.73 -18.28
C TRP A 101 -25.17 -12.46 -17.06
N GLY A 102 -23.85 -12.37 -16.88
CA GLY A 102 -23.14 -12.97 -15.77
C GLY A 102 -22.49 -11.93 -14.85
N VAL A 103 -22.50 -12.19 -13.54
CA VAL A 103 -21.67 -11.47 -12.58
C VAL A 103 -20.76 -12.49 -11.90
N VAL A 104 -19.47 -12.44 -12.22
CA VAL A 104 -18.45 -13.36 -11.71
C VAL A 104 -17.72 -12.72 -10.53
N ALA A 105 -17.52 -13.46 -9.46
CA ALA A 105 -16.68 -13.10 -8.34
C ALA A 105 -16.02 -14.34 -7.75
N ILE A 106 -15.04 -14.19 -6.86
CA ILE A 106 -14.44 -15.34 -6.19
C ILE A 106 -15.49 -16.16 -5.42
N ASP A 107 -16.47 -15.47 -4.83
CA ASP A 107 -17.62 -16.11 -4.17
C ASP A 107 -18.93 -15.36 -4.45
N TYR A 108 -20.04 -15.97 -4.07
CA TYR A 108 -21.37 -15.38 -4.28
C TYR A 108 -21.64 -14.15 -3.39
N LYS A 109 -20.92 -13.99 -2.28
CA LYS A 109 -21.09 -12.86 -1.36
C LYS A 109 -20.60 -11.55 -2.01
N GLN A 110 -19.46 -11.59 -2.69
CA GLN A 110 -18.90 -10.42 -3.37
C GLN A 110 -19.77 -9.97 -4.54
N SER A 111 -20.28 -10.89 -5.34
CA SER A 111 -21.13 -10.57 -6.51
C SER A 111 -22.50 -9.95 -6.13
N ARG A 112 -22.96 -10.11 -4.89
CA ARG A 112 -24.27 -9.60 -4.42
C ARG A 112 -24.37 -8.09 -4.48
N GLU A 113 -23.27 -7.36 -4.27
CA GLU A 113 -23.34 -5.90 -4.28
C GLU A 113 -23.70 -5.35 -5.67
N THR A 114 -23.12 -5.91 -6.71
CA THR A 114 -23.49 -5.59 -8.10
C THR A 114 -24.98 -5.89 -8.39
N ILE A 115 -25.48 -7.03 -7.89
CA ILE A 115 -26.91 -7.39 -8.03
C ILE A 115 -27.81 -6.42 -7.25
N ARG A 116 -27.43 -6.01 -6.05
CA ARG A 116 -28.20 -5.01 -5.26
C ARG A 116 -28.25 -3.66 -5.97
N HIS A 117 -27.15 -3.19 -6.54
CA HIS A 117 -27.15 -1.98 -7.34
C HIS A 117 -28.05 -2.09 -8.54
N LEU A 118 -27.95 -3.18 -9.31
CA LEU A 118 -28.80 -3.43 -10.46
C LEU A 118 -30.29 -3.45 -10.09
N SER A 119 -30.67 -4.23 -9.06
CA SER A 119 -32.06 -4.34 -8.62
C SER A 119 -32.62 -2.99 -8.16
N ARG A 120 -31.84 -2.21 -7.42
CA ARG A 120 -32.25 -0.87 -7.00
C ARG A 120 -32.53 0.03 -8.19
N MET A 121 -31.63 0.06 -9.18
CA MET A 121 -31.78 0.87 -10.38
C MET A 121 -33.00 0.42 -11.23
N LEU A 122 -33.23 -0.88 -11.36
CA LEU A 122 -34.43 -1.42 -12.02
C LEU A 122 -35.70 -0.98 -11.29
N GLY A 123 -35.70 -1.00 -9.95
CA GLY A 123 -36.82 -0.51 -9.14
C GLY A 123 -37.08 0.99 -9.31
N GLN A 124 -36.05 1.81 -9.35
CA GLN A 124 -36.16 3.25 -9.61
C GLN A 124 -36.76 3.56 -11.00
N LEU A 125 -36.49 2.71 -11.96
CA LEU A 125 -37.05 2.82 -13.32
C LEU A 125 -38.45 2.17 -13.44
N ALA A 126 -39.01 1.65 -12.35
CA ALA A 126 -40.28 0.91 -12.31
C ALA A 126 -40.32 -0.30 -13.28
N ILE A 127 -39.16 -0.97 -13.46
CA ILE A 127 -39.07 -2.17 -14.28
C ILE A 127 -39.38 -3.39 -13.40
N PRO A 128 -40.46 -4.15 -13.70
CA PRO A 128 -40.78 -5.34 -12.94
C PRO A 128 -39.69 -6.40 -13.04
N HIS A 129 -39.17 -6.82 -11.93
CA HIS A 129 -38.14 -7.85 -11.82
C HIS A 129 -38.27 -8.63 -10.51
N ASN A 130 -37.80 -9.86 -10.51
CA ASN A 130 -37.70 -10.70 -9.31
C ASN A 130 -36.24 -10.92 -8.99
N VAL A 131 -35.87 -10.84 -7.72
CA VAL A 131 -34.51 -11.08 -7.23
C VAL A 131 -34.51 -12.21 -6.24
N ASN A 132 -33.73 -13.24 -6.53
CA ASN A 132 -33.45 -14.32 -5.63
C ASN A 132 -31.95 -14.27 -5.24
N MET A 133 -31.64 -14.02 -3.96
CA MET A 133 -30.25 -13.91 -3.45
C MET A 133 -30.02 -14.84 -2.24
N PRO A 134 -29.98 -16.15 -2.46
CA PRO A 134 -29.73 -17.12 -1.37
C PRO A 134 -28.31 -16.94 -0.83
N GLU A 135 -28.06 -17.36 0.42
CA GLU A 135 -26.84 -16.99 1.14
C GLU A 135 -25.55 -17.51 0.51
N ASN A 136 -25.48 -18.75 0.12
CA ASN A 136 -24.26 -19.37 -0.41
C ASN A 136 -24.45 -20.01 -1.79
N GLN A 137 -25.36 -19.45 -2.57
CA GLN A 137 -25.69 -19.94 -3.90
C GLN A 137 -25.77 -18.79 -4.90
N SER A 138 -25.89 -19.16 -6.18
CA SER A 138 -26.07 -18.22 -7.29
C SER A 138 -27.30 -17.35 -7.07
N SER A 139 -27.10 -16.04 -7.11
CA SER A 139 -28.19 -15.07 -7.16
C SER A 139 -28.71 -14.92 -8.58
N ARG A 140 -29.99 -14.59 -8.72
CA ARG A 140 -30.64 -14.40 -10.03
C ARG A 140 -31.52 -13.17 -10.03
N VAL A 141 -31.49 -12.42 -11.13
CA VAL A 141 -32.48 -11.41 -11.46
C VAL A 141 -33.23 -11.88 -12.69
N THR A 142 -34.55 -11.98 -12.61
CA THR A 142 -35.42 -12.42 -13.69
C THR A 142 -36.48 -11.37 -13.98
N PHE A 143 -37.00 -11.36 -15.22
CA PHE A 143 -37.91 -10.33 -15.69
C PHE A 143 -39.23 -10.97 -16.13
N PRO A 144 -40.38 -10.74 -15.42
CA PRO A 144 -41.66 -11.33 -15.77
C PRO A 144 -42.09 -11.02 -17.19
N ALA A 145 -41.79 -9.82 -17.71
CA ALA A 145 -42.09 -9.44 -19.09
C ALA A 145 -41.15 -10.06 -20.15
N TRP A 146 -40.00 -10.61 -19.72
CA TRP A 146 -38.98 -11.19 -20.59
C TRP A 146 -38.42 -12.48 -19.95
N PRO A 147 -39.18 -13.58 -19.97
CA PRO A 147 -38.90 -14.77 -19.20
C PRO A 147 -37.58 -15.50 -19.53
N GLU A 148 -37.05 -15.28 -20.75
CA GLU A 148 -35.82 -15.90 -21.23
C GLU A 148 -34.57 -15.06 -20.87
N MET A 149 -34.78 -13.85 -20.35
CA MET A 149 -33.68 -12.98 -19.89
C MET A 149 -33.40 -13.19 -18.41
N GLU A 150 -32.15 -13.31 -18.09
CA GLU A 150 -31.72 -13.36 -16.69
C GLU A 150 -30.32 -12.78 -16.49
N VAL A 151 -30.07 -12.28 -15.28
CA VAL A 151 -28.74 -11.97 -14.77
C VAL A 151 -28.43 -12.97 -13.66
N VAL A 152 -27.30 -13.67 -13.75
CA VAL A 152 -26.90 -14.70 -12.78
C VAL A 152 -25.53 -14.41 -12.20
N THR A 153 -25.35 -14.76 -10.91
CA THR A 153 -24.02 -14.72 -10.31
C THR A 153 -23.32 -16.08 -10.46
N LEU A 154 -22.02 -16.00 -10.72
CA LEU A 154 -21.14 -17.14 -10.99
C LEU A 154 -19.94 -17.06 -10.04
N SER A 155 -19.54 -18.21 -9.48
CA SER A 155 -18.37 -18.25 -8.57
C SER A 155 -17.12 -18.66 -9.34
N ALA A 156 -16.06 -17.86 -9.22
CA ALA A 156 -14.75 -18.13 -9.80
C ALA A 156 -13.91 -19.11 -8.92
N SER A 157 -14.39 -19.50 -7.73
CA SER A 157 -13.77 -20.58 -6.94
C SER A 157 -13.96 -21.94 -7.61
N ASP A 158 -14.97 -22.06 -8.47
CA ASP A 158 -15.25 -23.24 -9.29
C ASP A 158 -15.49 -22.76 -10.73
N GLU A 159 -14.43 -22.70 -11.49
CA GLU A 159 -14.44 -22.17 -12.86
C GLU A 159 -15.35 -22.97 -13.79
N SER A 160 -15.69 -24.24 -13.44
CA SER A 160 -16.64 -25.06 -14.18
C SER A 160 -18.05 -24.44 -14.19
N LYS A 161 -18.39 -23.64 -13.18
CA LYS A 161 -19.68 -22.93 -13.08
C LYS A 161 -19.78 -21.73 -14.01
N ILE A 162 -18.67 -21.19 -14.52
CA ILE A 162 -18.65 -20.17 -15.56
C ILE A 162 -18.90 -20.82 -16.92
N ALA A 163 -18.65 -22.14 -17.06
CA ALA A 163 -18.84 -22.90 -18.27
C ALA A 163 -20.34 -23.17 -18.57
N GLY A 164 -20.68 -23.42 -19.81
CA GLY A 164 -21.93 -24.05 -20.21
C GLY A 164 -22.91 -23.19 -21.02
N ARG A 165 -23.08 -21.89 -20.70
CA ARG A 165 -24.07 -21.01 -21.39
C ARG A 165 -23.37 -19.82 -22.04
N PRO A 166 -23.85 -19.35 -23.22
CA PRO A 166 -23.40 -18.09 -23.81
C PRO A 166 -23.98 -16.91 -23.02
N TYR A 167 -23.17 -15.85 -22.83
CA TYR A 167 -23.58 -14.62 -22.18
C TYR A 167 -23.42 -13.43 -23.12
N ARG A 168 -24.35 -12.50 -23.05
CA ARG A 168 -24.26 -11.20 -23.74
C ARG A 168 -23.22 -10.29 -23.08
N GLY A 169 -23.17 -10.30 -21.78
CA GLY A 169 -22.22 -9.50 -21.01
C GLY A 169 -21.83 -10.18 -19.70
N ILE A 170 -20.60 -9.99 -19.30
CA ILE A 170 -20.10 -10.47 -18.02
C ILE A 170 -19.40 -9.34 -17.28
N VAL A 171 -19.78 -9.13 -16.02
CA VAL A 171 -19.04 -8.32 -15.04
C VAL A 171 -18.22 -9.26 -14.17
N ILE A 172 -16.91 -9.04 -14.09
CA ILE A 172 -16.04 -9.74 -13.12
C ILE A 172 -15.72 -8.75 -12.02
N THR A 173 -16.32 -8.92 -10.85
CA THR A 173 -16.14 -8.05 -9.70
C THR A 173 -15.00 -8.56 -8.81
N GLU A 174 -14.18 -7.65 -8.30
CA GLU A 174 -12.93 -7.94 -7.58
C GLU A 174 -12.05 -8.95 -8.35
N ALA A 175 -11.84 -8.67 -9.63
CA ALA A 175 -11.13 -9.55 -10.56
C ALA A 175 -9.70 -9.88 -10.12
N ASN A 176 -9.04 -8.98 -9.38
CA ASN A 176 -7.74 -9.20 -8.76
C ASN A 176 -7.71 -10.38 -7.77
N GLN A 177 -8.85 -10.74 -7.20
CA GLN A 177 -8.99 -11.88 -6.29
C GLN A 177 -9.31 -13.19 -7.02
N CYS A 178 -9.68 -13.12 -8.29
CA CYS A 178 -9.95 -14.29 -9.13
C CYS A 178 -8.66 -14.80 -9.79
N ARG A 179 -8.67 -16.08 -10.21
CA ARG A 179 -7.61 -16.62 -11.05
C ARG A 179 -7.76 -16.12 -12.49
N LEU A 180 -6.66 -16.09 -13.26
CA LEU A 180 -6.67 -15.76 -14.68
C LEU A 180 -7.73 -16.55 -15.48
N LEU A 181 -7.94 -17.80 -15.12
CA LEU A 181 -8.91 -18.69 -15.77
C LEU A 181 -10.35 -18.14 -15.70
N ALA A 182 -10.69 -17.33 -14.69
CA ALA A 182 -12.01 -16.68 -14.64
C ALA A 182 -12.21 -15.70 -15.81
N TRP A 183 -11.18 -14.93 -16.16
CA TRP A 183 -11.16 -14.09 -17.36
C TRP A 183 -11.24 -14.93 -18.63
N GLU A 184 -10.42 -15.95 -18.76
CA GLU A 184 -10.37 -16.79 -19.97
C GLU A 184 -11.71 -17.48 -20.24
N GLN A 185 -12.33 -18.04 -19.20
CA GLN A 185 -13.66 -18.63 -19.31
C GLN A 185 -14.72 -17.58 -19.67
N SER A 186 -14.72 -16.44 -19.00
CA SER A 186 -15.66 -15.35 -19.30
C SER A 186 -15.57 -14.89 -20.76
N ARG A 187 -14.34 -14.71 -21.26
CA ARG A 187 -14.09 -14.36 -22.66
C ARG A 187 -14.65 -15.39 -23.64
N MET A 188 -14.46 -16.69 -23.35
CA MET A 188 -15.01 -17.75 -24.19
C MET A 188 -16.54 -17.72 -24.21
N ARG A 189 -17.18 -17.43 -23.07
CA ARG A 189 -18.67 -17.42 -22.98
C ARG A 189 -19.33 -16.23 -23.67
N VAL A 190 -18.63 -15.13 -23.86
CA VAL A 190 -19.17 -13.99 -24.63
C VAL A 190 -18.78 -14.02 -26.11
N SER A 191 -18.04 -15.03 -26.57
CA SER A 191 -17.56 -15.10 -27.95
C SER A 191 -18.71 -15.38 -28.94
N GLU A 192 -19.62 -16.29 -28.62
CA GLU A 192 -20.77 -16.66 -29.44
C GLU A 192 -21.72 -15.47 -29.67
N THR A 193 -22.01 -14.73 -28.61
CA THR A 193 -22.89 -13.56 -28.64
C THR A 193 -22.19 -12.30 -29.14
N ARG A 194 -20.88 -12.36 -29.39
CA ARG A 194 -20.01 -11.19 -29.57
C ARG A 194 -20.20 -10.15 -28.46
N GLY A 195 -20.43 -10.65 -27.27
CA GLY A 195 -20.71 -9.86 -26.08
C GLY A 195 -19.45 -9.23 -25.46
N TRP A 196 -19.60 -8.69 -24.28
CA TRP A 196 -18.57 -7.90 -23.60
C TRP A 196 -18.17 -8.46 -22.24
N VAL A 197 -16.97 -8.08 -21.78
CA VAL A 197 -16.53 -8.33 -20.40
C VAL A 197 -16.02 -7.03 -19.79
N TYR A 198 -16.56 -6.70 -18.64
CA TYR A 198 -16.09 -5.62 -17.77
C TYR A 198 -15.48 -6.23 -16.51
N MET A 199 -14.18 -6.02 -16.30
CA MET A 199 -13.46 -6.44 -15.11
C MET A 199 -13.23 -5.26 -14.19
N GLU A 200 -13.54 -5.38 -12.92
CA GLU A 200 -13.26 -4.36 -11.96
C GLU A 200 -12.53 -4.95 -10.74
N GLY A 201 -11.64 -4.16 -10.12
CA GLY A 201 -10.91 -4.56 -8.94
C GLY A 201 -9.95 -3.49 -8.44
N THR A 202 -9.33 -3.74 -7.31
CA THR A 202 -8.24 -2.93 -6.75
C THR A 202 -6.93 -3.67 -6.92
N PHE A 203 -5.79 -2.96 -6.91
CA PHE A 203 -4.47 -3.60 -6.87
C PHE A 203 -4.06 -4.01 -5.45
N GLU A 204 -5.02 -4.35 -4.60
CA GLU A 204 -4.71 -4.99 -3.33
C GLU A 204 -3.87 -6.25 -3.54
N VAL A 205 -3.30 -6.75 -2.44
CA VAL A 205 -2.50 -7.97 -2.42
C VAL A 205 -3.05 -9.00 -3.40
N GLN A 206 -2.28 -9.28 -4.44
CA GLN A 206 -2.69 -10.19 -5.50
C GLN A 206 -2.54 -11.62 -5.00
N THR A 207 -3.58 -12.11 -4.35
CA THR A 207 -3.60 -13.46 -3.76
C THR A 207 -3.59 -14.58 -4.82
N LYS A 208 -3.92 -14.25 -6.07
CA LYS A 208 -4.07 -15.22 -7.17
C LYS A 208 -3.13 -14.95 -8.36
N GLY A 209 -1.99 -14.32 -8.10
CA GLY A 209 -0.97 -14.06 -9.10
C GLY A 209 -1.03 -12.66 -9.72
N PRO A 210 0.01 -12.28 -10.47
CA PRO A 210 0.18 -10.91 -10.97
C PRO A 210 -0.63 -10.62 -12.25
N TRP A 211 -1.50 -11.56 -12.70
CA TRP A 211 -2.17 -11.50 -13.99
C TRP A 211 -3.02 -10.24 -14.19
N TYR A 212 -3.66 -9.74 -13.11
CA TYR A 212 -4.53 -8.56 -13.19
C TYR A 212 -3.72 -7.30 -13.51
N ALA A 213 -2.59 -7.10 -12.83
CA ALA A 213 -1.67 -5.99 -13.12
C ALA A 213 -1.01 -6.14 -14.50
N GLN A 214 -0.59 -7.37 -14.86
CA GLN A 214 -0.04 -7.64 -16.20
C GLN A 214 -1.05 -7.34 -17.30
N LYS A 215 -2.32 -7.72 -17.10
CA LYS A 215 -3.40 -7.43 -18.02
C LYS A 215 -3.70 -5.94 -18.11
N TRP A 216 -3.66 -5.23 -16.99
CA TRP A 216 -3.80 -3.78 -16.97
C TRP A 216 -2.67 -3.10 -17.77
N GLU A 217 -1.40 -3.49 -17.60
CA GLU A 217 -0.27 -2.98 -18.37
C GLU A 217 -0.36 -3.35 -19.88
N GLU A 218 -0.78 -4.57 -20.18
CA GLU A 218 -0.98 -5.03 -21.57
C GLU A 218 -2.01 -4.18 -22.29
N TRP A 219 -3.14 -3.87 -21.62
CA TRP A 219 -4.26 -3.15 -22.23
C TRP A 219 -4.09 -1.63 -22.29
N GLN A 220 -2.99 -1.10 -21.74
CA GLN A 220 -2.52 0.26 -22.00
C GLN A 220 -1.82 0.41 -23.35
N LYS A 221 -1.40 -0.70 -23.98
CA LYS A 221 -0.61 -0.66 -25.20
C LYS A 221 -1.49 -0.49 -26.44
N PRO A 222 -1.04 0.26 -27.45
CA PRO A 222 -1.73 0.33 -28.74
C PRO A 222 -1.92 -1.07 -29.36
N GLY A 223 -3.12 -1.35 -29.85
CA GLY A 223 -3.42 -2.64 -30.49
C GLY A 223 -3.78 -3.77 -29.52
N ALA A 224 -3.86 -3.50 -28.24
CA ALA A 224 -4.33 -4.46 -27.26
C ALA A 224 -5.78 -4.88 -27.54
N MET A 225 -6.15 -6.07 -27.08
CA MET A 225 -7.50 -6.61 -27.24
C MET A 225 -8.56 -5.82 -26.44
N GLY A 226 -8.21 -5.30 -25.29
CA GLY A 226 -9.05 -4.53 -24.40
C GLY A 226 -8.43 -3.18 -24.04
N VAL A 227 -9.13 -2.45 -23.20
CA VAL A 227 -8.69 -1.15 -22.66
C VAL A 227 -8.70 -1.22 -21.13
N SER A 228 -7.68 -0.70 -20.50
CA SER A 228 -7.59 -0.60 -19.04
C SER A 228 -7.58 0.84 -18.57
N PHE A 229 -8.19 1.06 -17.42
CA PHE A 229 -8.39 2.36 -16.79
C PHE A 229 -7.84 2.33 -15.36
N SER A 230 -7.51 3.52 -14.86
CA SER A 230 -7.33 3.78 -13.45
C SER A 230 -8.39 4.77 -12.99
N THR A 231 -9.16 4.39 -11.98
CA THR A 231 -10.19 5.25 -11.38
C THR A 231 -9.86 5.49 -9.90
N PRO A 232 -9.03 6.50 -9.59
CA PRO A 232 -8.64 6.78 -8.22
C PRO A 232 -9.84 7.11 -7.33
N THR A 233 -9.72 6.77 -6.04
CA THR A 233 -10.74 7.09 -5.04
C THR A 233 -11.08 8.58 -5.00
N TRP A 234 -10.06 9.42 -5.04
CA TRP A 234 -10.22 10.89 -4.96
C TRP A 234 -10.86 11.54 -6.20
N GLU A 235 -10.96 10.83 -7.31
CA GLU A 235 -11.73 11.30 -8.47
C GLU A 235 -13.22 11.05 -8.32
N ASN A 236 -13.65 10.29 -7.32
CA ASN A 236 -15.05 10.18 -6.95
C ASN A 236 -15.46 11.40 -6.08
N THR A 237 -15.50 12.57 -6.71
CA THR A 237 -15.85 13.84 -6.04
C THR A 237 -17.28 13.89 -5.50
N ILE A 238 -18.09 12.89 -5.82
CA ILE A 238 -19.42 12.70 -5.23
C ILE A 238 -19.30 12.25 -3.76
N LEU A 239 -18.32 11.41 -3.45
CA LEU A 239 -18.05 10.96 -2.06
C LEU A 239 -16.93 11.76 -1.39
N PHE A 240 -15.99 12.26 -2.15
CA PHE A 240 -14.81 13.00 -1.70
C PHE A 240 -14.74 14.35 -2.42
N PRO A 241 -15.56 15.35 -2.01
CA PRO A 241 -15.67 16.64 -2.71
C PRO A 241 -14.34 17.40 -2.79
N GLY A 242 -13.48 17.23 -1.79
CA GLY A 242 -12.12 17.79 -1.76
C GLY A 242 -11.14 17.11 -2.75
N GLY A 243 -11.59 16.07 -3.45
CA GLY A 243 -10.75 15.34 -4.40
C GLY A 243 -9.51 14.76 -3.74
N ARG A 244 -8.34 15.05 -4.31
CA ARG A 244 -7.06 14.59 -3.76
C ARG A 244 -6.74 15.24 -2.40
N ASP A 245 -7.25 16.43 -2.14
CA ASP A 245 -7.03 17.18 -0.91
C ASP A 245 -8.12 16.94 0.15
N ASP A 246 -9.05 16.05 -0.13
CA ASP A 246 -10.08 15.63 0.82
C ASP A 246 -9.43 15.14 2.13
N PRO A 247 -9.89 15.62 3.31
CA PRO A 247 -9.29 15.28 4.60
C PRO A 247 -9.19 13.77 4.87
N GLU A 248 -10.19 13.00 4.44
CA GLU A 248 -10.19 11.54 4.56
C GLU A 248 -9.09 10.92 3.69
N ILE A 249 -8.96 11.37 2.44
CA ILE A 249 -7.91 10.90 1.53
C ILE A 249 -6.52 11.26 2.06
N ARG A 250 -6.33 12.49 2.56
CA ARG A 250 -5.07 12.94 3.16
C ARG A 250 -4.72 12.19 4.44
N SER A 251 -5.71 11.84 5.26
CA SER A 251 -5.49 11.04 6.46
C SER A 251 -4.96 9.66 6.10
N VAL A 252 -5.62 8.97 5.20
CA VAL A 252 -5.21 7.63 4.77
C VAL A 252 -3.86 7.64 4.06
N GLU A 253 -3.57 8.67 3.26
CA GLU A 253 -2.28 8.83 2.60
C GLU A 253 -1.12 8.93 3.60
N ARG A 254 -1.32 9.64 4.72
CA ARG A 254 -0.31 9.73 5.79
C ARG A 254 -0.07 8.42 6.51
N ASP A 255 -1.11 7.60 6.63
CA ASP A 255 -1.06 6.36 7.41
C ASP A 255 -0.52 5.17 6.61
N LEU A 256 -0.65 5.19 5.28
CA LEU A 256 -0.23 4.08 4.42
C LEU A 256 1.17 4.30 3.81
N ASP A 257 1.84 3.20 3.52
CA ASP A 257 2.98 3.21 2.61
C ASP A 257 2.55 3.78 1.25
N PRO A 258 3.33 4.70 0.64
CA PRO A 258 2.95 5.37 -0.60
C PRO A 258 2.55 4.45 -1.74
N LEU A 259 3.26 3.32 -1.93
CA LEU A 259 2.92 2.37 -2.99
C LEU A 259 1.63 1.59 -2.68
N VAL A 260 1.40 1.27 -1.40
CA VAL A 260 0.14 0.67 -0.94
C VAL A 260 -1.02 1.64 -1.15
N PHE A 261 -0.80 2.93 -0.84
CA PHE A 261 -1.80 3.97 -1.09
C PHE A 261 -2.14 4.08 -2.58
N LEU A 262 -1.14 4.13 -3.47
CA LEU A 262 -1.37 4.17 -4.92
C LEU A 262 -2.12 2.93 -5.44
N GLU A 263 -1.83 1.75 -4.89
CA GLU A 263 -2.56 0.53 -5.27
C GLU A 263 -4.01 0.54 -4.78
N LYS A 264 -4.21 0.83 -3.50
CA LYS A 264 -5.54 0.76 -2.86
C LYS A 264 -6.46 1.92 -3.21
N TYR A 265 -5.90 3.11 -3.35
CA TYR A 265 -6.66 4.34 -3.56
C TYR A 265 -6.43 4.96 -4.94
N GLY A 266 -5.25 4.77 -5.53
CA GLY A 266 -4.89 5.33 -6.83
C GLY A 266 -5.29 4.47 -8.03
N GLY A 267 -5.70 3.21 -7.82
CA GLY A 267 -6.03 2.31 -8.92
C GLY A 267 -4.86 2.06 -9.88
N ARG A 268 -3.62 2.05 -9.36
CA ARG A 268 -2.41 1.86 -10.16
C ARG A 268 -1.55 0.74 -9.60
N PRO A 269 -1.05 -0.20 -10.43
CA PRO A 269 -0.17 -1.23 -9.96
C PRO A 269 1.18 -0.63 -9.59
N SER A 270 1.69 -0.94 -8.42
CA SER A 270 3.08 -0.67 -8.09
C SER A 270 3.96 -1.79 -8.65
N LYS A 271 5.13 -1.45 -9.18
CA LYS A 271 6.17 -2.46 -9.43
C LYS A 271 6.80 -2.84 -8.10
N ARG A 272 6.15 -3.71 -7.37
CA ARG A 272 6.71 -4.25 -6.13
C ARG A 272 7.87 -5.17 -6.48
N SER A 273 9.07 -4.79 -6.07
CA SER A 273 10.12 -5.78 -5.90
C SER A 273 9.71 -6.72 -4.75
N ASP A 274 10.16 -7.95 -4.75
CA ASP A 274 9.98 -8.86 -3.61
C ASP A 274 10.77 -8.42 -2.36
N SER A 275 11.58 -7.37 -2.47
CA SER A 275 12.30 -6.75 -1.37
C SER A 275 11.35 -6.08 -0.38
N THR A 276 11.52 -6.37 0.90
CA THR A 276 10.78 -5.69 1.97
C THR A 276 11.19 -4.24 2.12
N MET A 277 12.46 -3.90 1.83
CA MET A 277 13.05 -2.56 1.94
C MET A 277 13.30 -1.94 0.56
N ARG A 278 12.24 -1.85 -0.24
CA ARG A 278 12.26 -1.41 -1.65
C ARG A 278 12.80 0.00 -1.90
N TYR A 279 12.90 0.82 -0.86
CA TYR A 279 13.45 2.19 -0.95
C TYR A 279 14.95 2.27 -0.59
N ALA A 280 15.54 1.19 -0.10
CA ALA A 280 16.96 1.16 0.22
C ALA A 280 17.81 1.23 -1.06
N ASP A 281 18.72 2.20 -1.13
CA ASP A 281 19.70 2.35 -2.21
C ASP A 281 21.00 2.87 -1.59
N GLU A 282 22.05 2.08 -1.65
CA GLU A 282 23.37 2.40 -1.09
C GLU A 282 23.88 3.77 -1.56
N ARG A 283 23.67 4.09 -2.83
CA ARG A 283 24.14 5.34 -3.44
C ARG A 283 23.43 6.58 -2.89
N ILE A 284 22.28 6.39 -2.24
CA ILE A 284 21.47 7.46 -1.66
C ILE A 284 21.71 7.53 -0.15
N HIS A 285 21.66 6.38 0.51
CA HIS A 285 21.58 6.30 1.96
C HIS A 285 22.94 6.19 2.64
N VAL A 286 24.00 5.84 1.91
CA VAL A 286 25.36 5.76 2.48
C VAL A 286 26.19 6.99 2.15
N ALA A 287 26.78 7.56 3.16
CA ALA A 287 27.42 8.88 3.08
C ALA A 287 28.74 8.97 2.29
N HIS A 288 29.27 7.87 1.75
CA HIS A 288 30.53 7.94 0.97
C HIS A 288 30.45 8.87 -0.26
N ARG A 289 29.24 9.24 -0.70
CA ARG A 289 29.02 10.27 -1.74
C ARG A 289 29.22 11.69 -1.27
N TYR A 290 29.17 11.91 0.02
CA TYR A 290 29.20 13.25 0.60
C TYR A 290 30.61 13.51 1.16
N ALA A 291 31.56 13.75 0.28
CA ALA A 291 32.97 13.99 0.61
C ALA A 291 33.22 15.16 1.60
N GLY A 292 32.18 15.90 2.00
CA GLY A 292 32.21 16.95 3.00
C GLY A 292 31.81 16.52 4.40
N LEU A 293 31.18 15.34 4.61
CA LEU A 293 30.91 14.80 5.94
C LEU A 293 32.22 14.28 6.55
N ARG A 294 32.89 15.13 7.29
CA ARG A 294 34.21 14.85 7.85
C ARG A 294 34.21 13.88 9.03
N GLN A 295 33.04 13.53 9.57
CA GLN A 295 32.97 12.69 10.76
C GLN A 295 31.87 11.64 10.63
N SER A 296 32.24 10.39 10.84
CA SER A 296 31.28 9.27 10.96
C SER A 296 30.40 9.43 12.20
N TYR A 297 30.86 10.18 13.22
CA TYR A 297 30.05 10.52 14.39
C TYR A 297 30.49 11.85 15.02
N ASP A 298 29.59 12.48 15.76
CA ASP A 298 29.81 13.70 16.51
C ASP A 298 30.08 13.34 18.00
N PRO A 299 31.30 13.59 18.55
CA PRO A 299 31.63 13.23 19.91
C PRO A 299 30.88 14.06 20.98
N GLU A 300 30.23 15.16 20.62
CA GLU A 300 29.45 16.00 21.52
C GLU A 300 27.95 15.57 21.57
N ARG A 301 27.55 14.63 20.73
CA ARG A 301 26.17 14.14 20.70
C ARG A 301 26.01 12.80 21.36
N PRO A 302 24.87 12.58 22.04
CA PRO A 302 24.56 11.28 22.62
C PRO A 302 24.39 10.22 21.55
N VAL A 303 24.77 9.00 21.87
CA VAL A 303 24.62 7.83 21.03
C VAL A 303 23.58 6.91 21.66
N VAL A 304 22.66 6.44 20.82
CA VAL A 304 21.68 5.42 21.17
C VAL A 304 22.01 4.14 20.41
N LEU A 305 21.95 3.00 21.08
CA LEU A 305 22.14 1.71 20.44
C LEU A 305 20.79 1.10 20.10
N PHE A 306 20.65 0.60 18.88
CA PHE A 306 19.53 -0.24 18.48
C PHE A 306 20.01 -1.67 18.37
N SER A 307 19.35 -2.61 19.05
CA SER A 307 19.86 -3.97 19.12
C SER A 307 18.78 -5.03 18.88
N ASP A 308 19.12 -6.04 18.09
CA ASP A 308 18.39 -7.31 18.01
C ASP A 308 19.31 -8.45 18.51
N PRO A 309 19.06 -8.97 19.72
CA PRO A 309 19.90 -9.97 20.33
C PRO A 309 19.68 -11.37 19.72
N GLY A 310 20.41 -11.72 18.68
CA GLY A 310 20.40 -13.05 18.07
C GLY A 310 21.28 -14.05 18.83
N THR A 311 20.83 -15.29 18.98
CA THR A 311 21.65 -16.42 19.45
C THR A 311 21.85 -17.49 18.37
N ALA A 312 20.81 -17.79 17.61
CA ALA A 312 20.85 -18.68 16.44
C ALA A 312 21.10 -17.90 15.15
N HIS A 313 20.96 -16.58 15.18
CA HIS A 313 21.13 -15.64 14.08
C HIS A 313 22.23 -14.65 14.45
N ALA A 314 22.46 -13.64 13.63
CA ALA A 314 23.40 -12.59 13.95
C ALA A 314 22.93 -11.76 15.16
N TYR A 315 23.86 -11.33 15.98
CA TYR A 315 23.61 -10.32 16.99
C TYR A 315 23.88 -8.96 16.36
N ALA A 316 22.85 -8.14 16.19
CA ALA A 316 22.96 -6.83 15.57
C ALA A 316 22.91 -5.73 16.62
N VAL A 317 23.87 -4.80 16.58
CA VAL A 317 23.86 -3.55 17.34
C VAL A 317 24.24 -2.43 16.39
N LEU A 318 23.38 -1.42 16.28
CA LEU A 318 23.60 -0.24 15.46
C LEU A 318 23.74 0.98 16.39
N ALA A 319 24.85 1.68 16.27
CA ALA A 319 25.07 2.93 17.00
C ALA A 319 24.49 4.09 16.20
N VAL A 320 23.67 4.91 16.82
CA VAL A 320 22.84 5.92 16.14
C VAL A 320 22.97 7.26 16.84
N GLN A 321 23.06 8.31 16.05
CA GLN A 321 22.88 9.70 16.49
C GLN A 321 21.67 10.30 15.80
N PHE A 322 20.96 11.20 16.49
CA PHE A 322 19.81 11.90 15.95
C PHE A 322 20.12 13.38 15.75
N TRP A 323 19.72 13.89 14.60
CA TRP A 323 19.64 15.31 14.32
C TRP A 323 18.16 15.67 14.18
N ALA A 324 17.64 16.41 15.15
CA ALA A 324 16.24 16.78 15.19
C ALA A 324 16.10 18.30 15.20
N GLY A 325 15.40 18.85 14.24
CA GLY A 325 15.04 20.26 14.19
C GLY A 325 16.18 21.24 13.90
N GLU A 326 17.38 20.76 13.58
CA GLU A 326 18.55 21.61 13.31
C GLU A 326 18.59 22.05 11.86
N LYS A 327 19.01 23.31 11.65
CA LYS A 327 19.45 23.76 10.32
C LYS A 327 20.85 23.21 10.10
N LEU A 328 21.01 22.28 9.18
CA LEU A 328 22.34 21.88 8.73
C LEU A 328 22.81 22.92 7.73
N ASP A 329 23.87 23.66 8.09
CA ASP A 329 24.45 24.75 7.28
C ASP A 329 25.19 24.28 6.03
N GLU A 330 25.19 22.98 5.73
CA GLU A 330 25.89 22.41 4.59
C GLU A 330 24.97 21.79 3.52
N PRO A 331 25.41 21.77 2.24
CA PRO A 331 24.61 21.32 1.10
C PRO A 331 24.35 19.81 1.06
N LEU A 332 24.44 19.12 2.20
CA LEU A 332 24.19 17.68 2.34
C LEU A 332 22.82 17.25 1.84
N TRP A 333 21.86 18.19 1.83
CA TRP A 333 20.46 17.93 1.56
C TRP A 333 19.91 18.85 0.48
N TYR A 334 20.72 19.17 -0.53
CA TYR A 334 20.27 19.87 -1.75
C TYR A 334 19.67 21.26 -1.50
N GLY A 335 20.27 22.03 -0.59
CA GLY A 335 19.94 23.46 -0.41
C GLY A 335 18.55 23.73 0.20
N ARG A 336 17.93 22.77 0.85
CA ARG A 336 16.64 22.97 1.53
C ARG A 336 16.84 23.53 2.94
N GLU A 337 16.25 24.68 3.22
CA GLU A 337 16.19 25.30 4.56
C GLU A 337 15.20 24.60 5.51
N HIS A 338 15.07 23.28 5.48
CA HIS A 338 14.11 22.58 6.31
C HIS A 338 14.76 22.02 7.58
N GLN A 339 14.02 22.06 8.67
CA GLN A 339 14.37 21.34 9.90
C GLN A 339 14.43 19.83 9.56
N LEU A 340 15.62 19.24 9.69
CA LEU A 340 15.84 17.84 9.35
C LEU A 340 15.68 16.95 10.58
N ASN A 341 15.07 15.80 10.37
CA ASN A 341 14.96 14.72 11.37
C ASN A 341 15.70 13.51 10.86
N VAL A 342 17.00 13.45 11.14
CA VAL A 342 17.87 12.40 10.63
C VAL A 342 18.25 11.42 11.73
N CYS A 343 17.95 10.16 11.48
CA CYS A 343 18.54 9.03 12.18
C CYS A 343 19.83 8.64 11.42
N TRP A 344 20.96 8.94 12.02
CA TRP A 344 22.28 8.69 11.47
C TRP A 344 22.90 7.45 12.13
N VAL A 345 23.04 6.38 11.37
CA VAL A 345 23.70 5.15 11.82
C VAL A 345 25.21 5.33 11.63
N ILE A 346 25.93 5.51 12.73
CA ILE A 346 27.36 5.86 12.74
C ILE A 346 28.28 4.65 12.69
N ASP A 347 27.86 3.51 13.29
CA ASP A 347 28.64 2.28 13.36
C ASP A 347 27.71 1.07 13.54
N ALA A 348 28.22 -0.12 13.26
CA ALA A 348 27.50 -1.37 13.44
C ALA A 348 28.40 -2.45 14.02
N VAL A 349 27.90 -3.14 15.05
CA VAL A 349 28.45 -4.41 15.53
C VAL A 349 27.49 -5.52 15.11
N TYR A 350 27.93 -6.41 14.23
CA TYR A 350 27.10 -7.46 13.65
C TYR A 350 27.88 -8.77 13.65
N ARG A 351 27.52 -9.71 14.56
CA ARG A 351 28.31 -10.91 14.83
C ARG A 351 27.44 -12.14 14.98
N TRP A 352 27.92 -13.27 14.51
CA TRP A 352 27.30 -14.59 14.69
C TRP A 352 27.92 -15.34 15.86
N GLY A 353 27.10 -16.07 16.62
CA GLY A 353 27.56 -16.99 17.67
C GLY A 353 28.23 -16.28 18.84
N ARG A 354 27.91 -15.01 19.09
CA ARG A 354 28.44 -14.22 20.20
C ARG A 354 27.44 -14.10 21.33
N THR A 355 27.95 -14.08 22.55
CA THR A 355 27.19 -13.81 23.77
C THR A 355 26.95 -12.31 23.93
N ALA A 356 25.94 -11.94 24.73
CA ALA A 356 25.70 -10.54 25.10
C ALA A 356 26.92 -9.89 25.73
N GLN A 357 27.68 -10.61 26.54
CA GLN A 357 28.93 -10.12 27.17
C GLN A 357 29.96 -9.74 26.10
N GLU A 358 30.23 -10.60 25.11
CA GLU A 358 31.21 -10.34 24.06
C GLU A 358 30.81 -9.15 23.21
N ILE A 359 29.51 -9.03 22.90
CA ILE A 359 28.95 -7.89 22.13
C ILE A 359 29.10 -6.58 22.91
N VAL A 360 28.77 -6.59 24.20
CA VAL A 360 28.94 -5.41 25.07
C VAL A 360 30.40 -5.01 25.17
N GLN A 361 31.32 -5.96 25.30
CA GLN A 361 32.77 -5.68 25.32
C GLN A 361 33.23 -5.03 24.01
N GLU A 362 32.77 -5.54 22.86
CA GLU A 362 33.09 -4.95 21.55
C GLU A 362 32.50 -3.53 21.42
N CYS A 363 31.26 -3.30 21.83
CA CYS A 363 30.65 -1.97 21.85
C CYS A 363 31.37 -1.00 22.80
N ALA A 364 31.74 -1.45 23.99
CA ALA A 364 32.44 -0.64 24.98
C ALA A 364 33.85 -0.20 24.53
N ALA A 365 34.46 -0.94 23.62
CA ALA A 365 35.75 -0.60 23.04
C ALA A 365 35.69 0.44 21.92
N LYS A 366 34.49 0.81 21.47
CA LYS A 366 34.28 1.77 20.38
C LYS A 366 34.44 3.23 20.83
N PRO A 367 34.89 4.14 19.94
CA PRO A 367 35.07 5.55 20.27
C PRO A 367 33.83 6.25 20.81
N TRP A 368 32.66 5.83 20.36
CA TRP A 368 31.36 6.40 20.73
C TRP A 368 30.79 5.85 22.06
N ALA A 369 31.45 4.88 22.70
CA ALA A 369 30.94 4.26 23.92
C ALA A 369 30.73 5.26 25.07
N ALA A 370 31.60 6.26 25.18
CA ALA A 370 31.49 7.28 26.22
C ALA A 370 30.23 8.15 26.14
N GLN A 371 29.66 8.31 24.95
CA GLN A 371 28.44 9.06 24.67
C GLN A 371 27.17 8.19 24.72
N THR A 372 27.33 6.87 24.94
CA THR A 372 26.22 5.93 24.93
C THR A 372 25.58 5.79 26.30
N GLN A 373 24.30 6.12 26.38
CA GLN A 373 23.51 6.03 27.62
C GLN A 373 22.27 5.14 27.49
N THR A 374 21.85 4.81 26.25
CA THR A 374 20.61 4.09 25.99
C THR A 374 20.82 2.99 24.96
N VAL A 375 20.18 1.84 25.21
CA VAL A 375 20.03 0.77 24.21
C VAL A 375 18.54 0.39 24.09
N VAL A 376 18.06 0.29 22.86
CA VAL A 376 16.68 -0.09 22.53
C VAL A 376 16.65 -1.49 21.94
N MET A 377 15.79 -2.36 22.47
CA MET A 377 15.66 -3.77 22.06
C MET A 377 14.20 -4.20 21.99
N ASP A 378 13.98 -5.39 21.41
CA ASP A 378 12.68 -6.06 21.50
C ASP A 378 12.30 -6.40 22.95
N VAL A 379 11.02 -6.44 23.22
CA VAL A 379 10.47 -6.87 24.52
C VAL A 379 10.89 -8.31 24.88
N ALA A 380 11.15 -9.16 23.89
CA ALA A 380 11.66 -10.52 24.11
C ALA A 380 13.01 -10.56 24.86
N ALA A 381 13.80 -9.47 24.82
CA ALA A 381 15.04 -9.38 25.59
C ALA A 381 14.84 -9.42 27.12
N ARG A 382 13.62 -9.21 27.61
CA ARG A 382 13.23 -9.36 29.04
C ARG A 382 12.94 -10.81 29.45
N GLN A 383 12.78 -11.72 28.48
CA GLN A 383 12.44 -13.10 28.80
C GLN A 383 13.64 -13.82 29.44
N ARG A 384 13.38 -14.54 30.54
CA ARG A 384 14.37 -15.44 31.12
C ARG A 384 14.60 -16.62 30.15
N ARG A 385 15.85 -16.84 29.82
CA ARG A 385 16.26 -18.04 29.07
C ARG A 385 16.57 -19.17 30.06
N ALA A 386 16.54 -20.41 29.59
CA ALA A 386 16.83 -21.58 30.42
C ALA A 386 18.26 -21.54 31.04
N GLU A 387 19.16 -20.79 30.43
CA GLU A 387 20.58 -20.73 30.78
C GLU A 387 21.02 -19.27 31.04
N GLY A 388 20.45 -18.56 32.03
CA GLY A 388 20.99 -17.31 32.46
C GLY A 388 20.00 -16.15 32.70
N ALA A 389 20.54 -14.98 33.07
CA ALA A 389 19.79 -13.76 33.27
C ALA A 389 19.20 -13.24 31.94
N PRO A 390 18.06 -12.49 31.97
CA PRO A 390 17.54 -11.79 30.79
C PRO A 390 18.63 -10.94 30.11
N VAL A 391 18.52 -10.81 28.78
CA VAL A 391 19.51 -10.02 28.01
C VAL A 391 19.59 -8.58 28.48
N VAL A 392 18.48 -7.99 28.91
CA VAL A 392 18.44 -6.63 29.48
C VAL A 392 19.32 -6.48 30.72
N GLU A 393 19.33 -7.48 31.61
CA GLU A 393 20.16 -7.48 32.83
C GLU A 393 21.64 -7.68 32.48
N GLN A 394 21.93 -8.58 31.51
CA GLN A 394 23.29 -8.81 31.03
C GLN A 394 23.90 -7.53 30.44
N TRP A 395 23.13 -6.79 29.63
CA TRP A 395 23.57 -5.52 29.05
C TRP A 395 23.90 -4.50 30.13
N ALA A 396 23.02 -4.28 31.09
CA ALA A 396 23.21 -3.31 32.15
C ALA A 396 24.46 -3.65 33.04
N GLU A 397 24.63 -4.94 33.37
CA GLU A 397 25.74 -5.42 34.17
C GLU A 397 27.08 -5.29 33.43
N HIS A 398 27.16 -5.84 32.22
CA HIS A 398 28.42 -5.87 31.46
C HIS A 398 28.81 -4.46 30.98
N TRP A 399 27.86 -3.62 30.57
CA TRP A 399 28.16 -2.23 30.20
C TRP A 399 28.76 -1.46 31.33
N ARG A 400 28.18 -1.58 32.55
CA ARG A 400 28.72 -0.95 33.75
C ARG A 400 30.10 -1.46 34.08
N LYS A 401 30.34 -2.74 33.91
CA LYS A 401 31.65 -3.36 34.19
C LYS A 401 32.73 -2.85 33.23
N GLU A 402 32.44 -2.75 31.95
CA GLU A 402 33.40 -2.39 30.90
C GLU A 402 33.64 -0.88 30.83
N THR A 403 32.60 -0.04 31.00
CA THR A 403 32.68 1.41 30.80
C THR A 403 32.69 2.21 32.14
N GLY A 404 32.28 1.62 33.24
CA GLY A 404 32.03 2.32 34.51
C GLY A 404 30.71 3.12 34.52
N GLN A 405 29.98 3.18 33.42
CA GLN A 405 28.75 3.95 33.24
C GLN A 405 27.50 3.07 33.32
N ARG A 406 26.36 3.68 33.65
CA ARG A 406 25.06 3.02 33.50
C ARG A 406 24.57 3.16 32.05
N ILE A 407 23.84 2.15 31.58
CA ILE A 407 23.09 2.20 30.33
C ILE A 407 21.62 1.91 30.61
N ASP A 408 20.73 2.71 30.05
CA ASP A 408 19.29 2.48 30.12
C ASP A 408 18.86 1.50 29.02
N VAL A 409 18.29 0.38 29.44
CA VAL A 409 17.82 -0.64 28.51
C VAL A 409 16.31 -0.48 28.31
N ILE A 410 15.93 0.07 27.16
CA ILE A 410 14.54 0.30 26.76
C ILE A 410 14.06 -0.90 25.96
N THR A 411 12.91 -1.43 26.35
CA THR A 411 12.24 -2.47 25.57
C THR A 411 10.78 -2.12 25.39
N GLN A 412 10.28 -2.26 24.17
CA GLN A 412 8.88 -2.04 23.85
C GLN A 412 8.40 -3.05 22.80
N PRO A 413 7.12 -3.42 22.83
CA PRO A 413 6.55 -4.21 21.73
C PRO A 413 6.44 -3.33 20.50
N VAL A 414 6.96 -3.81 19.38
CA VAL A 414 6.84 -3.14 18.09
C VAL A 414 5.97 -3.99 17.17
N PRO A 415 4.77 -3.50 16.78
CA PRO A 415 3.98 -4.20 15.77
C PRO A 415 4.79 -4.32 14.48
N LEU A 416 4.86 -5.51 13.92
CA LEU A 416 5.72 -5.82 12.77
C LEU A 416 5.49 -4.83 11.61
N ALA A 417 4.23 -4.64 11.21
CA ALA A 417 3.88 -3.73 10.13
C ALA A 417 4.31 -2.28 10.42
N ALA A 418 4.07 -1.77 11.64
CA ALA A 418 4.41 -0.41 12.01
C ALA A 418 5.93 -0.16 12.01
N GLY A 419 6.73 -1.13 12.47
CA GLY A 419 8.19 -1.06 12.40
C GLY A 419 8.70 -0.96 10.96
N TYR A 420 8.17 -1.80 10.07
CA TYR A 420 8.53 -1.77 8.64
C TYR A 420 8.07 -0.48 7.96
N ASP A 421 6.89 0.03 8.29
CA ASP A 421 6.35 1.24 7.66
C ASP A 421 7.17 2.49 8.03
N ILE A 422 7.54 2.65 9.29
CA ILE A 422 8.42 3.75 9.73
C ILE A 422 9.78 3.66 9.05
N HIS A 423 10.36 2.47 8.99
CA HIS A 423 11.65 2.25 8.35
C HIS A 423 11.60 2.59 6.84
N ARG A 424 10.60 2.10 6.14
CA ARG A 424 10.38 2.41 4.71
C ARG A 424 10.17 3.91 4.47
N ARG A 425 9.40 4.58 5.33
CA ARG A 425 9.20 6.04 5.26
C ARG A 425 10.49 6.79 5.48
N ALA A 426 11.30 6.40 6.45
CA ALA A 426 12.59 7.03 6.73
C ALA A 426 13.56 6.87 5.54
N LEU A 427 13.57 5.71 4.89
CA LEU A 427 14.34 5.50 3.66
C LEU A 427 13.79 6.38 2.52
N LEU A 428 12.48 6.41 2.31
CA LEU A 428 11.85 7.20 1.25
C LEU A 428 12.12 8.69 1.40
N ASN A 429 11.96 9.23 2.62
CA ASN A 429 12.21 10.64 2.92
C ASN A 429 13.68 11.04 2.73
N SER A 430 14.59 10.07 2.73
CA SER A 430 16.02 10.27 2.48
C SER A 430 16.37 10.38 0.99
N VAL A 431 15.41 10.03 0.09
CA VAL A 431 15.63 10.11 -1.36
C VAL A 431 15.54 11.56 -1.82
N PRO A 432 16.56 12.10 -2.50
CA PRO A 432 16.50 13.42 -3.10
C PRO A 432 15.38 13.54 -4.14
N GLU A 433 14.79 14.71 -4.24
CA GLU A 433 13.62 14.96 -5.08
C GLU A 433 13.83 14.64 -6.57
N ASP A 434 14.99 15.03 -7.10
CA ASP A 434 15.38 14.73 -8.48
C ASP A 434 15.52 13.23 -8.75
N ILE A 435 16.12 12.50 -7.80
CA ILE A 435 16.27 11.04 -7.90
C ILE A 435 14.93 10.32 -7.69
N ALA A 436 14.09 10.81 -6.79
CA ALA A 436 12.74 10.28 -6.59
C ALA A 436 11.91 10.41 -7.87
N GLN A 437 12.02 11.56 -8.54
CA GLN A 437 11.36 11.82 -9.81
C GLN A 437 11.85 10.87 -10.91
N GLU A 438 13.15 10.67 -11.04
CA GLU A 438 13.73 9.87 -12.11
C GLU A 438 13.55 8.36 -11.93
N ARG A 439 13.77 7.85 -10.73
CA ARG A 439 13.85 6.39 -10.49
C ARG A 439 12.56 5.74 -10.06
N TRP A 440 11.75 6.43 -9.28
CA TRP A 440 10.67 5.80 -8.54
C TRP A 440 9.31 6.26 -9.01
N ASN A 441 9.32 7.26 -9.85
CA ASN A 441 8.11 7.90 -10.27
C ASN A 441 8.08 8.12 -11.79
N ARG A 442 7.67 7.11 -12.51
CA ARG A 442 7.39 7.27 -13.95
C ARG A 442 6.30 8.30 -14.24
N ASP A 443 5.49 8.62 -13.25
CA ASP A 443 4.33 9.50 -13.35
C ASP A 443 4.52 10.87 -12.63
N GLY A 444 5.70 11.15 -12.08
CA GLY A 444 6.00 12.44 -11.43
C GLY A 444 5.44 12.62 -10.02
N ARG A 445 4.99 11.57 -9.31
CA ARG A 445 4.19 11.69 -8.08
C ARG A 445 4.80 11.13 -6.78
N LEU A 446 5.87 10.37 -6.80
CA LEU A 446 6.48 9.89 -5.53
C LEU A 446 7.02 11.02 -4.65
N ARG A 447 7.42 12.14 -5.25
CA ARG A 447 7.80 13.34 -4.49
C ARG A 447 6.68 13.85 -3.58
N ASP A 448 5.41 13.63 -3.96
CA ASP A 448 4.25 14.05 -3.20
C ASP A 448 4.11 13.26 -1.89
N PHE A 449 4.80 12.13 -1.78
CA PHE A 449 4.83 11.26 -0.60
C PHE A 449 6.06 11.48 0.28
N THR A 450 7.05 12.26 -0.16
CA THR A 450 8.16 12.64 0.71
C THR A 450 7.72 13.73 1.65
N ASP A 451 7.85 13.49 2.96
CA ASP A 451 7.62 14.49 3.98
C ASP A 451 8.91 15.27 4.23
N PRO A 452 9.01 16.57 3.86
CA PRO A 452 10.21 17.37 4.10
C PRO A 452 10.62 17.44 5.58
N GLY A 453 9.66 17.37 6.51
CA GLY A 453 9.89 17.30 7.95
C GLY A 453 9.95 15.88 8.52
N GLY A 454 9.68 14.87 7.70
CA GLY A 454 9.58 13.49 8.13
C GLY A 454 10.93 12.84 8.50
N PRO A 455 10.88 11.68 9.16
CA PRO A 455 12.09 10.95 9.54
C PRO A 455 12.93 10.56 8.33
N ARG A 456 14.23 10.67 8.44
CA ARG A 456 15.22 10.24 7.46
C ARG A 456 16.18 9.24 8.07
N LEU A 457 16.69 8.32 7.26
CA LEU A 457 17.62 7.28 7.67
C LEU A 457 18.85 7.29 6.77
N MET A 458 20.01 7.52 7.37
CA MET A 458 21.29 7.59 6.69
C MET A 458 22.35 6.77 7.43
N PHE A 459 23.37 6.35 6.72
CA PHE A 459 24.41 5.46 7.21
C PHE A 459 25.81 6.03 6.95
N SER A 460 26.69 5.88 7.91
CA SER A 460 28.11 5.99 7.65
C SER A 460 28.60 4.79 6.81
N PRO A 461 29.72 4.90 6.10
CA PRO A 461 30.30 3.77 5.40
C PRO A 461 30.62 2.58 6.31
N GLU A 462 31.02 2.86 7.57
CA GLU A 462 31.35 1.86 8.58
C GLU A 462 30.13 1.04 9.04
N ALA A 463 28.96 1.69 9.06
CA ALA A 463 27.69 1.06 9.46
C ALA A 463 26.96 0.33 8.32
N ALA A 464 27.34 0.59 7.08
CA ALA A 464 26.56 0.20 5.90
C ALA A 464 26.57 -1.30 5.58
N ALA A 465 27.70 -1.98 5.81
CA ALA A 465 27.93 -3.33 5.31
C ALA A 465 26.89 -4.38 5.76
N PRO A 466 26.44 -4.46 7.00
CA PRO A 466 25.41 -5.43 7.40
C PRO A 466 24.11 -5.28 6.61
N LEU A 467 23.76 -4.06 6.19
CA LEU A 467 22.50 -3.74 5.52
C LEU A 467 22.61 -3.70 4.00
N PHE A 468 23.66 -3.10 3.44
CA PHE A 468 23.83 -2.93 1.99
C PHE A 468 24.79 -3.95 1.37
N GLY A 469 25.59 -4.65 2.19
CA GLY A 469 26.64 -5.55 1.74
C GLY A 469 28.01 -4.88 1.66
N GLY A 470 29.03 -5.68 1.53
CA GLY A 470 30.41 -5.20 1.42
C GLY A 470 31.38 -5.96 2.32
N MET A 471 32.61 -5.46 2.40
CA MET A 471 33.69 -6.02 3.23
C MET A 471 33.99 -5.07 4.38
N VAL A 472 33.96 -5.58 5.62
CA VAL A 472 34.40 -4.86 6.82
C VAL A 472 35.28 -5.78 7.66
N ASP A 473 36.47 -5.35 8.00
CA ASP A 473 37.46 -6.10 8.81
C ASP A 473 37.72 -7.53 8.30
N GLY A 474 37.73 -7.70 6.97
CA GLY A 474 37.93 -9.00 6.32
C GLY A 474 36.69 -9.91 6.30
N VAL A 475 35.56 -9.46 6.82
CA VAL A 475 34.28 -10.18 6.79
C VAL A 475 33.44 -9.68 5.63
N HIS A 476 32.92 -10.61 4.82
CA HIS A 476 32.01 -10.29 3.73
C HIS A 476 30.55 -10.36 4.20
N TYR A 477 29.82 -9.28 4.00
CA TYR A 477 28.38 -9.16 4.27
C TYR A 477 27.62 -9.15 2.95
N ALA A 478 26.56 -9.94 2.85
CA ALA A 478 25.68 -9.93 1.67
C ALA A 478 24.69 -8.77 1.65
N GLY A 479 24.46 -8.16 2.82
CA GLY A 479 23.54 -7.04 3.01
C GLY A 479 22.09 -7.48 3.19
N GLU A 480 21.52 -7.20 4.36
CA GLU A 480 20.14 -7.61 4.66
C GLU A 480 19.12 -6.96 3.72
N TYR A 481 19.30 -5.70 3.32
CA TYR A 481 18.41 -5.05 2.33
C TYR A 481 18.42 -5.75 0.97
N ASN A 482 19.52 -6.40 0.62
CA ASN A 482 19.64 -7.18 -0.62
C ASN A 482 19.00 -8.57 -0.49
N LEU A 483 18.95 -9.15 0.70
CA LEU A 483 18.51 -10.52 0.95
C LEU A 483 17.07 -10.60 1.46
N HIS A 484 16.64 -9.66 2.29
CA HIS A 484 15.36 -9.73 2.97
C HIS A 484 14.20 -9.56 2.01
N ARG A 485 13.31 -10.54 1.98
CA ARG A 485 12.21 -10.66 1.02
C ARG A 485 10.89 -10.89 1.71
N ASN A 486 9.81 -10.53 1.02
CA ASN A 486 8.48 -10.95 1.39
C ASN A 486 8.25 -12.42 1.05
N LYS A 487 7.38 -13.07 1.80
CA LYS A 487 6.94 -14.45 1.52
C LYS A 487 6.34 -14.55 0.14
N LYS A 488 6.46 -15.72 -0.47
CA LYS A 488 5.82 -16.04 -1.75
C LYS A 488 4.72 -17.07 -1.55
N ALA A 489 3.61 -16.88 -2.26
CA ALA A 489 2.57 -17.88 -2.37
C ALA A 489 3.06 -19.09 -3.22
N PRO A 490 2.36 -20.23 -3.17
CA PRO A 490 2.74 -21.42 -3.95
C PRO A 490 2.84 -21.19 -5.47
N ASP A 491 2.14 -20.20 -6.00
CA ASP A 491 2.18 -19.77 -7.40
C ASP A 491 3.35 -18.81 -7.73
N GLY A 492 4.22 -18.53 -6.74
CA GLY A 492 5.36 -17.63 -6.89
C GLY A 492 5.03 -16.14 -6.73
N SER A 493 3.76 -15.77 -6.54
CA SER A 493 3.38 -14.39 -6.27
C SER A 493 3.87 -13.93 -4.89
N VAL A 494 4.24 -12.65 -4.79
CA VAL A 494 4.70 -12.08 -3.52
C VAL A 494 3.50 -11.81 -2.62
N ILE A 495 3.52 -12.37 -1.41
CA ILE A 495 2.57 -12.01 -0.37
C ILE A 495 3.07 -10.69 0.23
N SER A 496 2.39 -9.61 -0.09
CA SER A 496 2.75 -8.27 0.36
C SER A 496 2.70 -8.18 1.88
N ASP A 497 3.71 -7.51 2.43
CA ASP A 497 3.82 -7.17 3.85
C ASP A 497 3.91 -8.36 4.81
N GLU A 498 4.19 -9.55 4.29
CA GLU A 498 4.58 -10.70 5.10
C GLU A 498 6.07 -11.03 4.86
N PRO A 499 6.99 -10.42 5.62
CA PRO A 499 8.42 -10.70 5.48
C PRO A 499 8.76 -12.13 5.90
N VAL A 500 9.77 -12.70 5.26
CA VAL A 500 10.39 -13.94 5.71
C VAL A 500 11.22 -13.62 6.96
N ASP A 501 11.07 -14.39 8.02
CA ASP A 501 11.84 -14.20 9.25
C ASP A 501 13.27 -14.79 9.12
N ARG A 502 14.05 -14.18 8.27
CA ARG A 502 15.44 -14.54 7.96
C ARG A 502 16.17 -13.36 7.35
N ASP A 503 17.46 -13.24 7.60
CA ASP A 503 18.33 -12.19 7.06
C ASP A 503 17.77 -10.77 7.38
N ASN A 504 17.42 -10.51 8.65
CA ASN A 504 16.71 -9.30 9.05
C ASN A 504 17.05 -8.80 10.47
N ASP A 505 18.19 -9.21 11.04
CA ASP A 505 18.56 -8.87 12.41
C ASP A 505 18.88 -7.36 12.56
N ALA A 506 19.65 -6.77 11.65
CA ALA A 506 19.91 -5.33 11.63
C ALA A 506 18.66 -4.53 11.22
N ILE A 507 17.84 -5.07 10.30
CA ILE A 507 16.53 -4.48 9.95
C ILE A 507 15.61 -4.41 11.16
N LYS A 508 15.53 -5.49 11.96
CA LYS A 508 14.75 -5.52 13.20
C LYS A 508 15.27 -4.52 14.21
N ALA A 509 16.59 -4.48 14.42
CA ALA A 509 17.20 -3.49 15.31
C ALA A 509 16.79 -2.06 14.92
N LEU A 510 16.85 -1.70 13.63
CA LEU A 510 16.36 -0.42 13.13
C LEU A 510 14.86 -0.23 13.36
N ASN A 511 14.05 -1.24 13.10
CA ASN A 511 12.61 -1.16 13.31
C ASN A 511 12.26 -0.85 14.77
N TYR A 512 12.97 -1.47 15.75
CA TYR A 512 12.77 -1.19 17.18
C TYR A 512 13.15 0.24 17.53
N GLY A 513 14.31 0.71 17.09
CA GLY A 513 14.79 2.04 17.38
C GLY A 513 14.02 3.16 16.68
N LEU A 514 13.70 3.00 15.40
CA LEU A 514 12.90 3.96 14.65
C LEU A 514 11.48 4.06 15.20
N TYR A 515 10.86 2.93 15.58
CA TYR A 515 9.54 2.94 16.20
C TYR A 515 9.56 3.58 17.58
N TRP A 516 10.60 3.36 18.38
CA TRP A 516 10.78 4.01 19.67
C TRP A 516 10.90 5.53 19.53
N TRP A 517 11.66 6.00 18.55
CA TRP A 517 11.91 7.43 18.38
C TRP A 517 10.79 8.16 17.65
N PHE A 518 10.26 7.58 16.58
CA PHE A 518 9.28 8.22 15.68
C PHE A 518 7.87 7.62 15.74
N GLY A 519 7.64 6.54 16.50
CA GLY A 519 6.36 5.82 16.54
C GLY A 519 5.25 6.54 17.28
N ALA A 520 4.10 5.87 17.49
CA ALA A 520 2.88 6.47 18.04
C ALA A 520 3.04 7.12 19.42
N ALA A 521 4.02 6.70 20.23
CA ALA A 521 4.39 7.37 21.48
C ALA A 521 5.18 8.67 21.22
N GLY A 522 5.98 8.72 20.15
CA GLY A 522 6.71 9.90 19.69
C GLY A 522 5.83 10.90 18.94
N ALA A 523 4.76 10.44 18.28
CA ALA A 523 3.80 11.33 17.60
C ALA A 523 2.99 12.22 18.54
N LYS A 524 2.98 11.93 19.85
CA LYS A 524 2.48 12.87 20.87
C LYS A 524 3.42 14.04 21.12
N ASN A 525 4.67 13.91 20.74
CA ASN A 525 5.64 15.00 20.73
C ASN A 525 5.47 15.74 19.39
N SER A 526 4.40 16.54 19.32
CA SER A 526 4.19 17.48 18.22
C SER A 526 5.46 18.28 18.01
N TRP A 527 6.07 18.10 16.88
CA TRP A 527 7.21 18.75 16.29
C TRP A 527 7.28 20.25 16.68
N GLY A 528 8.00 20.61 17.70
CA GLY A 528 8.27 21.99 17.96
C GLY A 528 8.23 22.51 19.39
N GLY A 529 8.07 21.70 20.43
CA GLY A 529 8.00 22.30 21.77
C GLY A 529 8.34 21.44 22.98
N ALA A 530 8.44 20.13 22.82
CA ALA A 530 8.56 19.23 23.98
C ALA A 530 9.91 18.51 24.11
N MET A 531 10.81 18.64 23.13
CA MET A 531 12.10 17.94 23.19
C MET A 531 13.09 18.52 24.21
N GLU A 532 13.00 19.81 24.53
CA GLU A 532 13.87 20.40 25.57
C GLU A 532 13.56 19.87 26.96
N SER A 533 12.31 19.47 27.26
CA SER A 533 11.92 19.01 28.59
C SER A 533 12.18 17.52 28.85
N GLU A 534 12.21 16.66 27.81
CA GLU A 534 12.50 15.22 27.98
C GLU A 534 13.99 14.91 27.92
N TRP A 535 14.80 15.71 27.25
CA TRP A 535 16.25 15.61 27.32
C TRP A 535 16.78 15.95 28.72
N GLU A 536 16.14 16.88 29.43
CA GLU A 536 16.47 17.16 30.83
C GLU A 536 16.12 15.99 31.75
N LEU A 537 15.17 15.13 31.42
CA LEU A 537 14.80 13.93 32.18
C LEU A 537 15.71 12.73 31.89
N VAL A 538 16.32 12.65 30.71
CA VAL A 538 17.29 11.60 30.33
C VAL A 538 18.70 11.95 30.81
N VAL A 539 18.97 13.23 31.05
CA VAL A 539 20.27 13.74 31.57
C VAL A 539 20.25 13.93 33.11
N ARG A 540 19.10 13.74 33.77
CA ARG A 540 18.99 13.69 35.25
C ARG A 540 18.75 12.24 35.70
#